data_90eae1a5aa74804d1f32f505e0d2a9fd
#
_entry.id   90eae1a5aa74804d1f32f505e0d2a9fd
#
_cell.length_a   1.000
_cell.length_b   1.000
_cell.length_c   1.000
_cell.angle_alpha   90.00
_cell.angle_beta   90.00
_cell.angle_gamma   90.00
#
_symmetry.space_group_name_H-M   'P 1'
#
loop_
_entity.id
_entity.type
_entity.pdbx_description
1 polymer ?
#
loop_
_entity_poly.entity_id
_entity_poly.type
_entity_poly.pdbx_seq_one_letter_code
_entity_poly.pdbx_strand_id
1 'polypeptide(L)'
;MRFKQDRMSSQERMDALFNYRKPDRIPINMITVGFPCRNVGQTVATGYDDPEKYFQAMIWTAEQYGWDLIPEICPHVVLGSVDFGGGFRLPECEFEGALVITSFPVKTEGDIDNLRVPDPKKSGRIGKAMELSKLQEKHGLPVTFVSRSPFSVAANICGLEQFSKWMLKKPELCERLMMIAMDHIFNVLQYWTDTFGADQIFAFMSSPCESNQVISPRQFEKFALPYHVEYHKRLKSLGIKRFWFHICGDQNLNLPALAGASLWPHPSLLSFGHEVDLEEAAKFFPHDIIYGNVEPTVIQMGTPQQVYDLTKIAIEKGKKAPSGFVLSAGCELPPLSPPVNLFAIAKAVNDFGWYE
;
A
#
# COMPACT_ATOMS: atom_id res chain seq x y z
N MET A 1 16.24 -15.80 -26.07
CA MET A 1 16.41 -16.38 -24.71
C MET A 1 15.02 -16.71 -24.21
N ARG A 2 14.77 -17.90 -23.68
CA ARG A 2 13.45 -18.27 -23.10
C ARG A 2 13.46 -17.95 -21.61
N PHE A 3 12.35 -17.45 -21.09
CA PHE A 3 12.13 -17.39 -19.64
C PHE A 3 12.11 -18.81 -19.07
N LYS A 4 12.65 -18.97 -17.87
CA LYS A 4 12.52 -20.21 -17.11
C LYS A 4 11.04 -20.45 -16.79
N GLN A 5 10.64 -21.71 -16.75
CA GLN A 5 9.26 -22.05 -16.42
C GLN A 5 9.07 -22.12 -14.91
N ASP A 6 8.03 -21.45 -14.41
CA ASP A 6 7.62 -21.51 -13.02
C ASP A 6 7.27 -22.95 -12.61
N ARG A 7 7.71 -23.34 -11.40
CA ARG A 7 7.41 -24.66 -10.79
C ARG A 7 6.29 -24.58 -9.76
N MET A 8 5.94 -23.37 -9.33
CA MET A 8 4.87 -23.06 -8.40
C MET A 8 3.88 -22.07 -9.07
N SER A 9 2.61 -22.17 -8.71
CA SER A 9 1.64 -21.13 -9.00
C SER A 9 1.92 -19.89 -8.14
N SER A 10 1.30 -18.76 -8.48
CA SER A 10 1.35 -17.54 -7.68
C SER A 10 0.93 -17.79 -6.22
N GLN A 11 -0.17 -18.50 -6.02
CA GLN A 11 -0.70 -18.83 -4.69
C GLN A 11 0.28 -19.72 -3.90
N GLU A 12 0.81 -20.79 -4.50
CA GLU A 12 1.77 -21.67 -3.82
C GLU A 12 3.04 -20.93 -3.42
N ARG A 13 3.47 -19.97 -4.26
CA ARG A 13 4.65 -19.13 -4.01
C ARG A 13 4.44 -18.21 -2.81
N MET A 14 3.30 -17.54 -2.75
CA MET A 14 2.95 -16.68 -1.62
C MET A 14 2.70 -17.50 -0.33
N ASP A 15 2.02 -18.64 -0.43
CA ASP A 15 1.83 -19.54 0.72
C ASP A 15 3.16 -20.10 1.24
N ALA A 16 4.14 -20.34 0.38
CA ALA A 16 5.48 -20.72 0.82
C ALA A 16 6.09 -19.62 1.70
N LEU A 17 6.03 -18.34 1.29
CA LEU A 17 6.56 -17.21 2.06
C LEU A 17 5.82 -17.06 3.41
N PHE A 18 4.47 -17.10 3.41
CA PHE A 18 3.70 -16.99 4.66
C PHE A 18 3.89 -18.18 5.62
N ASN A 19 4.50 -19.27 5.16
CA ASN A 19 4.87 -20.42 5.97
C ASN A 19 6.40 -20.53 6.18
N TYR A 20 7.14 -19.44 6.01
CA TYR A 20 8.59 -19.36 6.17
C TYR A 20 9.36 -20.37 5.30
N ARG A 21 8.82 -20.69 4.12
CA ARG A 21 9.44 -21.59 3.14
C ARG A 21 9.90 -20.80 1.91
N LYS A 22 10.98 -21.24 1.32
CA LYS A 22 11.47 -20.65 0.05
C LYS A 22 10.57 -21.06 -1.11
N PRO A 23 10.09 -20.10 -1.91
CA PRO A 23 9.43 -20.41 -3.19
C PRO A 23 10.43 -20.85 -4.25
N ASP A 24 9.95 -21.19 -5.45
CA ASP A 24 10.80 -21.52 -6.59
C ASP A 24 11.60 -20.31 -7.10
N ARG A 25 10.97 -19.13 -7.12
CA ARG A 25 11.61 -17.84 -7.41
C ARG A 25 11.03 -16.73 -6.52
N ILE A 26 11.69 -15.59 -6.52
CA ILE A 26 11.16 -14.36 -5.91
C ILE A 26 9.82 -14.00 -6.57
N PRO A 27 8.73 -13.81 -5.79
CA PRO A 27 7.50 -13.25 -6.32
C PRO A 27 7.70 -11.83 -6.83
N ILE A 28 7.00 -11.46 -7.88
CA ILE A 28 6.91 -10.09 -8.40
C ILE A 28 5.51 -9.58 -8.09
N ASN A 29 5.42 -8.44 -7.47
CA ASN A 29 4.16 -7.76 -7.29
C ASN A 29 4.38 -6.24 -7.24
N MET A 30 3.50 -5.46 -7.87
CA MET A 30 3.66 -4.01 -7.97
C MET A 30 2.52 -3.31 -7.23
N ILE A 31 2.88 -2.37 -6.34
CA ILE A 31 1.92 -1.39 -5.86
C ILE A 31 1.53 -0.51 -7.04
N THR A 32 0.29 -0.54 -7.46
CA THR A 32 -0.11 0.16 -8.68
C THR A 32 -1.57 0.60 -8.65
N VAL A 33 -1.83 1.78 -9.22
CA VAL A 33 -3.16 2.35 -9.39
C VAL A 33 -3.39 2.70 -10.87
N GLY A 34 -2.59 3.59 -11.42
CA GLY A 34 -2.79 4.14 -12.75
C GLY A 34 -2.19 3.30 -13.88
N PHE A 35 -1.09 2.61 -13.63
CA PHE A 35 -0.35 1.88 -14.67
C PHE A 35 -1.20 0.81 -15.37
N PRO A 36 -1.97 -0.07 -14.69
CA PRO A 36 -2.76 -1.08 -15.37
C PRO A 36 -3.76 -0.52 -16.36
N CYS A 37 -4.44 0.58 -16.01
CA CYS A 37 -5.37 1.23 -16.93
C CYS A 37 -4.65 1.75 -18.17
N ARG A 38 -3.52 2.42 -18.00
CA ARG A 38 -2.70 2.92 -19.12
C ARG A 38 -2.17 1.78 -19.99
N ASN A 39 -1.74 0.70 -19.39
CA ASN A 39 -1.20 -0.47 -20.07
C ASN A 39 -2.21 -1.12 -21.03
N VAL A 40 -3.50 -1.07 -20.69
CA VAL A 40 -4.59 -1.61 -21.55
C VAL A 40 -5.30 -0.53 -22.37
N GLY A 41 -4.74 0.69 -22.48
CA GLY A 41 -5.28 1.76 -23.30
C GLY A 41 -6.46 2.54 -22.69
N GLN A 42 -6.66 2.42 -21.37
CA GLN A 42 -7.67 3.18 -20.62
C GLN A 42 -7.04 4.42 -19.95
N THR A 43 -7.88 5.34 -19.47
CA THR A 43 -7.43 6.48 -18.66
C THR A 43 -7.22 6.07 -17.21
N VAL A 44 -6.37 6.81 -16.48
CA VAL A 44 -6.19 6.62 -15.04
C VAL A 44 -7.53 6.82 -14.30
N ALA A 45 -8.37 7.76 -14.75
CA ALA A 45 -9.70 8.01 -14.20
C ALA A 45 -10.59 6.77 -14.22
N THR A 46 -10.48 5.93 -15.26
CA THR A 46 -11.23 4.66 -15.34
C THR A 46 -10.94 3.75 -14.15
N GLY A 47 -9.68 3.71 -13.70
CA GLY A 47 -9.28 2.94 -12.51
C GLY A 47 -10.00 3.38 -11.24
N TYR A 48 -10.38 4.65 -11.16
CA TYR A 48 -11.13 5.19 -10.01
C TYR A 48 -12.65 5.06 -10.17
N ASP A 49 -13.18 5.00 -11.39
CA ASP A 49 -14.62 5.13 -11.61
C ASP A 49 -15.33 3.84 -12.02
N ASP A 50 -14.60 2.89 -12.58
CA ASP A 50 -15.16 1.62 -13.09
C ASP A 50 -14.41 0.42 -12.49
N PRO A 51 -14.92 -0.20 -11.39
CA PRO A 51 -14.26 -1.32 -10.73
C PRO A 51 -14.05 -2.55 -11.64
N GLU A 52 -14.99 -2.83 -12.55
CA GLU A 52 -14.87 -4.00 -13.46
C GLU A 52 -13.75 -3.78 -14.47
N LYS A 53 -13.70 -2.62 -15.11
CA LYS A 53 -12.62 -2.30 -16.05
C LYS A 53 -11.26 -2.25 -15.35
N TYR A 54 -11.21 -1.68 -14.16
CA TYR A 54 -9.98 -1.66 -13.38
C TYR A 54 -9.51 -3.07 -13.02
N PHE A 55 -10.42 -3.90 -12.51
CA PHE A 55 -10.11 -5.29 -12.18
C PHE A 55 -9.57 -6.05 -13.38
N GLN A 56 -10.21 -5.92 -14.54
CA GLN A 56 -9.75 -6.55 -15.78
C GLN A 56 -8.38 -6.03 -16.22
N ALA A 57 -8.14 -4.72 -16.11
CA ALA A 57 -6.85 -4.12 -16.43
C ALA A 57 -5.73 -4.66 -15.51
N MET A 58 -6.02 -4.84 -14.23
CA MET A 58 -5.10 -5.43 -13.25
C MET A 58 -4.75 -6.88 -13.62
N ILE A 59 -5.76 -7.71 -13.92
CA ILE A 59 -5.56 -9.12 -14.31
C ILE A 59 -4.66 -9.20 -15.54
N TRP A 60 -5.02 -8.51 -16.62
CA TRP A 60 -4.25 -8.55 -17.87
C TRP A 60 -2.81 -8.05 -17.70
N THR A 61 -2.63 -6.99 -16.90
CA THR A 61 -1.30 -6.44 -16.64
C THR A 61 -0.46 -7.43 -15.82
N ALA A 62 -1.03 -8.05 -14.81
CA ALA A 62 -0.32 -9.03 -14.01
C ALA A 62 0.07 -10.27 -14.82
N GLU A 63 -0.83 -10.79 -15.66
CA GLU A 63 -0.55 -11.89 -16.59
C GLU A 63 0.56 -11.53 -17.58
N GLN A 64 0.51 -10.32 -18.14
CA GLN A 64 1.50 -9.83 -19.11
C GLN A 64 2.92 -9.79 -18.55
N TYR A 65 3.08 -9.36 -17.29
CA TYR A 65 4.39 -9.17 -16.66
C TYR A 65 4.77 -10.27 -15.65
N GLY A 66 3.93 -11.28 -15.47
CA GLY A 66 4.16 -12.39 -14.55
C GLY A 66 4.15 -11.99 -13.08
N TRP A 67 3.25 -11.05 -12.70
CA TRP A 67 3.06 -10.66 -11.30
C TRP A 67 2.31 -11.73 -10.51
N ASP A 68 2.69 -11.90 -9.25
CA ASP A 68 2.27 -13.02 -8.43
C ASP A 68 1.08 -12.77 -7.52
N LEU A 69 0.89 -11.57 -6.99
CA LEU A 69 -0.22 -11.22 -6.12
C LEU A 69 -1.12 -10.22 -6.82
N ILE A 70 -2.37 -10.57 -7.03
CA ILE A 70 -3.32 -9.82 -7.84
C ILE A 70 -4.65 -9.70 -7.13
N PRO A 71 -5.35 -8.60 -7.37
CA PRO A 71 -4.96 -7.21 -7.32
C PRO A 71 -4.86 -6.80 -5.86
N GLU A 72 -3.85 -6.01 -5.49
CA GLU A 72 -3.61 -5.69 -4.09
C GLU A 72 -4.27 -4.42 -3.65
N ILE A 73 -4.28 -3.43 -4.52
CA ILE A 73 -4.70 -2.09 -4.13
C ILE A 73 -5.99 -1.70 -4.83
N CYS A 74 -6.90 -1.18 -4.04
CA CYS A 74 -8.13 -0.59 -4.52
C CYS A 74 -7.98 0.93 -4.61
N PRO A 75 -7.89 1.51 -5.81
CA PRO A 75 -7.77 2.95 -5.98
C PRO A 75 -9.02 3.73 -5.56
N HIS A 76 -10.13 3.03 -5.36
CA HIS A 76 -11.39 3.65 -4.97
C HIS A 76 -11.43 4.10 -3.52
N VAL A 77 -10.58 3.50 -2.67
CA VAL A 77 -10.53 3.84 -1.24
C VAL A 77 -9.38 4.81 -0.98
N VAL A 78 -9.71 6.07 -0.91
CA VAL A 78 -8.87 7.07 -0.26
C VAL A 78 -9.58 7.46 1.02
N LEU A 79 -9.47 6.65 2.08
CA LEU A 79 -10.07 6.97 3.37
C LEU A 79 -9.58 8.34 3.84
N GLY A 80 -10.51 9.23 4.15
CA GLY A 80 -10.18 10.58 4.57
C GLY A 80 -11.18 11.62 4.07
N SER A 81 -10.67 12.73 3.52
CA SER A 81 -11.44 13.92 3.14
C SER A 81 -12.73 13.61 2.38
N VAL A 82 -12.66 12.75 1.37
CA VAL A 82 -13.80 12.41 0.50
C VAL A 82 -14.95 11.77 1.28
N ASP A 83 -14.63 10.92 2.24
CA ASP A 83 -15.62 10.20 3.04
C ASP A 83 -16.36 11.14 4.01
N PHE A 84 -15.69 12.20 4.45
CA PHE A 84 -16.23 13.23 5.32
C PHE A 84 -16.84 14.42 4.55
N GLY A 85 -17.07 14.27 3.24
CA GLY A 85 -17.72 15.29 2.41
C GLY A 85 -16.76 16.31 1.80
N GLY A 86 -15.45 16.05 1.81
CA GLY A 86 -14.47 16.84 1.09
C GLY A 86 -14.61 16.72 -0.44
N GLY A 87 -14.26 17.79 -1.14
CA GLY A 87 -14.29 17.81 -2.60
C GLY A 87 -13.12 17.05 -3.21
N PHE A 88 -13.36 16.46 -4.37
CA PHE A 88 -12.31 15.79 -5.16
C PHE A 88 -12.58 15.93 -6.66
N ARG A 89 -11.56 15.69 -7.47
CA ARG A 89 -11.68 15.42 -8.90
C ARG A 89 -10.88 14.18 -9.30
N LEU A 90 -11.32 13.52 -10.34
CA LEU A 90 -10.57 12.42 -10.96
C LEU A 90 -9.40 12.94 -11.77
N PRO A 91 -8.39 12.10 -12.06
CA PRO A 91 -7.32 12.46 -12.99
C PRO A 91 -7.88 12.88 -14.34
N GLU A 92 -7.45 14.06 -14.83
CA GLU A 92 -7.93 14.64 -16.09
C GLU A 92 -6.96 14.44 -17.26
N CYS A 93 -5.70 14.09 -16.93
CA CYS A 93 -4.68 13.85 -17.93
C CYS A 93 -3.79 12.65 -17.58
N GLU A 94 -2.96 12.24 -18.51
CA GLU A 94 -2.06 11.08 -18.36
C GLU A 94 -0.94 11.27 -17.35
N PHE A 95 -0.63 12.50 -16.97
CA PHE A 95 0.39 12.82 -15.97
C PHE A 95 -0.13 12.78 -14.54
N GLU A 96 -1.43 12.69 -14.35
CA GLU A 96 -2.04 12.58 -13.02
C GLU A 96 -2.28 11.11 -12.66
N GLY A 97 -1.51 10.62 -11.68
CA GLY A 97 -1.59 9.23 -11.21
C GLY A 97 -2.67 8.96 -10.17
N ALA A 98 -3.18 10.02 -9.51
CA ALA A 98 -4.05 9.88 -8.37
C ALA A 98 -5.23 10.86 -8.36
N LEU A 99 -6.28 10.50 -7.63
CA LEU A 99 -7.39 11.39 -7.30
C LEU A 99 -6.89 12.63 -6.54
N VAL A 100 -7.37 13.79 -6.93
CA VAL A 100 -6.97 15.09 -6.35
C VAL A 100 -8.03 15.58 -5.37
N ILE A 101 -7.64 15.88 -4.13
CA ILE A 101 -8.53 16.55 -3.15
C ILE A 101 -8.60 18.03 -3.48
N THR A 102 -9.80 18.55 -3.68
CA THR A 102 -10.05 19.95 -4.04
C THR A 102 -10.52 20.80 -2.86
N SER A 103 -11.07 20.16 -1.83
CA SER A 103 -11.44 20.85 -0.58
C SER A 103 -11.43 19.89 0.61
N PHE A 104 -11.08 20.42 1.78
CA PHE A 104 -11.04 19.68 3.03
C PHE A 104 -12.29 19.98 3.86
N PRO A 105 -12.90 18.96 4.52
CA PRO A 105 -14.07 19.15 5.38
C PRO A 105 -13.75 19.89 6.67
N VAL A 106 -12.51 19.82 7.14
CA VAL A 106 -12.05 20.50 8.35
C VAL A 106 -11.06 21.59 7.99
N LYS A 107 -11.41 22.85 8.27
CA LYS A 107 -10.59 24.05 8.06
C LYS A 107 -10.30 24.79 9.36
N THR A 108 -11.21 24.68 10.32
CA THR A 108 -11.15 25.36 11.62
C THR A 108 -11.32 24.36 12.76
N GLU A 109 -11.04 24.80 13.99
CA GLU A 109 -11.26 23.99 15.19
C GLU A 109 -12.74 23.62 15.37
N GLY A 110 -13.64 24.57 15.10
CA GLY A 110 -15.09 24.35 15.21
C GLY A 110 -15.62 23.29 14.23
N ASP A 111 -14.94 23.07 13.10
CA ASP A 111 -15.33 22.00 12.18
C ASP A 111 -15.10 20.61 12.78
N ILE A 112 -14.09 20.46 13.66
CA ILE A 112 -13.81 19.18 14.34
C ILE A 112 -14.95 18.84 15.31
N ASP A 113 -15.54 19.82 15.99
CA ASP A 113 -16.65 19.62 16.94
C ASP A 113 -17.90 19.08 16.23
N ASN A 114 -18.08 19.45 14.96
CA ASN A 114 -19.21 19.05 14.14
C ASN A 114 -18.94 17.80 13.30
N LEU A 115 -17.68 17.36 13.23
CA LEU A 115 -17.31 16.20 12.42
C LEU A 115 -17.94 14.92 13.00
N ARG A 116 -18.56 14.13 12.15
CA ARG A 116 -19.16 12.84 12.52
C ARG A 116 -18.53 11.74 11.67
N VAL A 117 -18.27 10.60 12.30
CA VAL A 117 -17.77 9.41 11.59
C VAL A 117 -18.84 8.96 10.59
N PRO A 118 -18.52 8.88 9.30
CA PRO A 118 -19.52 8.59 8.27
C PRO A 118 -19.94 7.12 8.28
N ASP A 119 -21.16 6.85 7.81
CA ASP A 119 -21.61 5.49 7.51
C ASP A 119 -20.85 4.96 6.29
N PRO A 120 -20.06 3.88 6.41
CA PRO A 120 -19.26 3.36 5.31
C PRO A 120 -20.07 2.90 4.10
N LYS A 121 -21.34 2.55 4.29
CA LYS A 121 -22.24 2.12 3.21
C LYS A 121 -22.74 3.26 2.33
N LYS A 122 -22.57 4.52 2.78
CA LYS A 122 -23.15 5.71 2.13
C LYS A 122 -22.10 6.77 1.78
N SER A 123 -20.86 6.61 2.21
CA SER A 123 -19.88 7.69 2.23
C SER A 123 -18.80 7.51 1.16
N GLY A 124 -18.37 8.61 0.61
CA GLY A 124 -17.22 8.70 -0.27
C GLY A 124 -17.27 7.73 -1.46
N ARG A 125 -16.20 7.00 -1.63
CA ARG A 125 -16.06 6.01 -2.70
C ARG A 125 -16.00 4.56 -2.18
N ILE A 126 -16.37 4.36 -0.92
CA ILE A 126 -16.30 3.06 -0.23
C ILE A 126 -17.15 2.00 -0.97
N GLY A 127 -18.29 2.41 -1.54
CA GLY A 127 -19.14 1.51 -2.35
C GLY A 127 -18.40 0.91 -3.55
N LYS A 128 -17.62 1.72 -4.30
CA LYS A 128 -16.83 1.23 -5.45
C LYS A 128 -15.70 0.30 -5.01
N ALA A 129 -15.08 0.58 -3.87
CA ALA A 129 -14.10 -0.31 -3.28
C ALA A 129 -14.72 -1.67 -2.89
N MET A 130 -15.92 -1.65 -2.34
CA MET A 130 -16.65 -2.88 -2.03
C MET A 130 -17.01 -3.68 -3.29
N GLU A 131 -17.39 -3.02 -4.39
CA GLU A 131 -17.61 -3.67 -5.68
C GLU A 131 -16.34 -4.38 -6.18
N LEU A 132 -15.18 -3.72 -6.10
CA LEU A 132 -13.89 -4.34 -6.46
C LEU A 132 -13.56 -5.54 -5.56
N SER A 133 -13.78 -5.41 -4.25
CA SER A 133 -13.55 -6.51 -3.31
C SER A 133 -14.44 -7.73 -3.58
N LYS A 134 -15.68 -7.51 -4.03
CA LYS A 134 -16.57 -8.61 -4.50
C LYS A 134 -16.06 -9.26 -5.78
N LEU A 135 -15.41 -8.51 -6.68
CA LEU A 135 -14.75 -9.10 -7.86
C LEU A 135 -13.54 -9.94 -7.44
N GLN A 136 -12.75 -9.51 -6.45
CA GLN A 136 -11.66 -10.32 -5.90
C GLN A 136 -12.19 -11.65 -5.35
N GLU A 137 -13.20 -11.62 -4.49
CA GLU A 137 -13.83 -12.82 -3.92
C GLU A 137 -14.37 -13.74 -5.02
N LYS A 138 -15.14 -13.21 -5.99
CA LYS A 138 -15.71 -13.96 -7.10
C LYS A 138 -14.65 -14.71 -7.93
N HIS A 139 -13.43 -14.17 -8.01
CA HIS A 139 -12.33 -14.77 -8.75
C HIS A 139 -11.37 -15.58 -7.86
N GLY A 140 -11.73 -15.84 -6.60
CA GLY A 140 -10.91 -16.61 -5.67
C GLY A 140 -9.60 -15.93 -5.27
N LEU A 141 -9.54 -14.60 -5.37
CA LEU A 141 -8.40 -13.79 -4.98
C LEU A 141 -8.55 -13.30 -3.52
N PRO A 142 -7.45 -12.99 -2.83
CA PRO A 142 -7.53 -12.36 -1.52
C PRO A 142 -8.34 -11.05 -1.58
N VAL A 143 -9.26 -10.90 -0.64
CA VAL A 143 -10.05 -9.67 -0.51
C VAL A 143 -9.20 -8.62 0.20
N THR A 144 -8.84 -7.55 -0.49
CA THR A 144 -7.99 -6.51 0.07
C THR A 144 -8.83 -5.42 0.74
N PHE A 145 -8.60 -5.20 2.03
CA PHE A 145 -9.03 -3.98 2.71
C PHE A 145 -7.90 -2.96 2.66
N VAL A 146 -8.17 -1.78 2.11
CA VAL A 146 -7.16 -0.73 1.95
C VAL A 146 -7.42 0.42 2.89
N SER A 147 -6.42 0.80 3.67
CA SER A 147 -6.43 2.00 4.51
C SER A 147 -5.11 2.77 4.42
N ARG A 148 -5.14 3.98 4.97
CA ARG A 148 -3.93 4.69 5.41
C ARG A 148 -3.82 4.59 6.92
N SER A 149 -2.65 4.94 7.46
CA SER A 149 -2.49 5.09 8.90
C SER A 149 -3.46 6.13 9.47
N PRO A 150 -3.84 6.04 10.74
CA PRO A 150 -4.71 7.05 11.37
C PRO A 150 -4.16 8.47 11.26
N PHE A 151 -2.84 8.64 11.35
CA PHE A 151 -2.17 9.92 11.15
C PHE A 151 -2.40 10.45 9.72
N SER A 152 -2.19 9.60 8.71
CA SER A 152 -2.34 10.00 7.31
C SER A 152 -3.81 10.28 6.94
N VAL A 153 -4.77 9.54 7.53
CA VAL A 153 -6.21 9.82 7.36
C VAL A 153 -6.58 11.15 8.01
N ALA A 154 -6.13 11.41 9.25
CA ALA A 154 -6.38 12.65 9.95
C ALA A 154 -5.80 13.86 9.20
N ALA A 155 -4.55 13.74 8.73
CA ALA A 155 -3.91 14.76 7.89
C ALA A 155 -4.66 14.99 6.58
N ASN A 156 -5.27 13.96 5.99
CA ASN A 156 -6.07 14.09 4.77
C ASN A 156 -7.41 14.79 5.01
N ILE A 157 -8.02 14.68 6.21
CA ILE A 157 -9.30 15.33 6.56
C ILE A 157 -9.15 16.86 6.61
N CYS A 158 -8.03 17.40 7.08
CA CYS A 158 -7.84 18.85 7.23
C CYS A 158 -6.75 19.43 6.31
N GLY A 159 -6.07 18.60 5.56
CA GLY A 159 -4.88 18.96 4.79
C GLY A 159 -3.61 18.92 5.64
N LEU A 160 -2.54 18.36 5.06
CA LEU A 160 -1.26 18.13 5.76
C LEU A 160 -0.65 19.41 6.33
N GLU A 161 -0.75 20.53 5.62
CA GLU A 161 -0.25 21.82 6.09
C GLU A 161 -0.95 22.27 7.38
N GLN A 162 -2.29 22.18 7.42
CA GLN A 162 -3.06 22.55 8.61
C GLN A 162 -2.80 21.59 9.76
N PHE A 163 -2.73 20.28 9.48
CA PHE A 163 -2.40 19.26 10.46
C PHE A 163 -1.01 19.50 11.08
N SER A 164 -0.02 19.83 10.28
CA SER A 164 1.35 20.15 10.74
C SER A 164 1.39 21.41 11.63
N LYS A 165 0.61 22.45 11.27
CA LYS A 165 0.47 23.65 12.12
C LYS A 165 -0.14 23.30 13.49
N TRP A 166 -1.15 22.45 13.51
CA TRP A 166 -1.79 22.02 14.75
C TRP A 166 -0.89 21.12 15.59
N MET A 167 -0.13 20.22 14.99
CA MET A 167 0.87 19.42 15.75
C MET A 167 1.80 20.30 16.61
N LEU A 168 2.16 21.49 16.10
CA LEU A 168 3.07 22.40 16.79
C LEU A 168 2.36 23.30 17.81
N LYS A 169 1.12 23.73 17.52
CA LYS A 169 0.44 24.80 18.28
C LYS A 169 -0.73 24.30 19.12
N LYS A 170 -1.39 23.22 18.69
CA LYS A 170 -2.64 22.69 19.26
C LYS A 170 -2.70 21.17 19.07
N PRO A 171 -1.76 20.41 19.65
CA PRO A 171 -1.64 18.97 19.44
C PRO A 171 -2.88 18.18 19.79
N GLU A 172 -3.70 18.67 20.73
CA GLU A 172 -4.99 18.09 21.12
C GLU A 172 -5.98 17.99 19.96
N LEU A 173 -5.91 18.88 18.98
CA LEU A 173 -6.78 18.83 17.78
C LEU A 173 -6.35 17.69 16.85
N CYS A 174 -5.02 17.46 16.73
CA CYS A 174 -4.50 16.32 15.97
C CYS A 174 -4.92 14.99 16.61
N GLU A 175 -4.83 14.89 17.93
CA GLU A 175 -5.25 13.69 18.68
C GLU A 175 -6.73 13.39 18.47
N ARG A 176 -7.60 14.42 18.52
CA ARG A 176 -9.04 14.28 18.24
C ARG A 176 -9.30 13.79 16.81
N LEU A 177 -8.62 14.37 15.81
CA LEU A 177 -8.74 13.97 14.41
C LEU A 177 -8.26 12.54 14.19
N MET A 178 -7.15 12.14 14.84
CA MET A 178 -6.63 10.76 14.73
C MET A 178 -7.57 9.73 15.38
N MET A 179 -8.26 10.08 16.46
CA MET A 179 -9.30 9.21 17.04
C MET A 179 -10.47 9.04 16.09
N ILE A 180 -10.98 10.14 15.50
CA ILE A 180 -12.06 10.10 14.51
C ILE A 180 -11.63 9.28 13.27
N ALA A 181 -10.39 9.47 12.80
CA ALA A 181 -9.82 8.71 11.71
C ALA A 181 -9.76 7.21 12.02
N MET A 182 -9.32 6.84 13.24
CA MET A 182 -9.27 5.48 13.73
C MET A 182 -10.66 4.84 13.72
N ASP A 183 -11.66 5.52 14.28
CA ASP A 183 -13.03 5.01 14.32
C ASP A 183 -13.61 4.85 12.92
N HIS A 184 -13.33 5.78 12.01
CA HIS A 184 -13.73 5.67 10.61
C HIS A 184 -13.10 4.45 9.93
N ILE A 185 -11.78 4.27 10.03
CA ILE A 185 -11.06 3.13 9.47
C ILE A 185 -11.68 1.82 9.95
N PHE A 186 -11.94 1.70 11.26
CA PHE A 186 -12.48 0.46 11.82
C PHE A 186 -13.96 0.23 11.52
N ASN A 187 -14.77 1.27 11.32
CA ASN A 187 -16.12 1.12 10.79
C ASN A 187 -16.11 0.59 9.36
N VAL A 188 -15.18 1.05 8.51
CA VAL A 188 -15.03 0.52 7.16
C VAL A 188 -14.51 -0.92 7.20
N LEU A 189 -13.52 -1.22 8.03
CA LEU A 189 -13.01 -2.60 8.18
C LEU A 189 -14.10 -3.55 8.71
N GLN A 190 -14.94 -3.09 9.65
CA GLN A 190 -16.09 -3.89 10.14
C GLN A 190 -17.05 -4.21 8.99
N TYR A 191 -17.32 -3.25 8.09
CA TYR A 191 -18.14 -3.50 6.90
C TYR A 191 -17.54 -4.58 6.01
N TRP A 192 -16.19 -4.62 5.85
CA TRP A 192 -15.50 -5.71 5.13
C TRP A 192 -15.60 -7.03 5.88
N THR A 193 -15.35 -7.07 7.18
CA THR A 193 -15.42 -8.31 7.97
C THR A 193 -16.84 -8.88 8.03
N ASP A 194 -17.85 -8.04 8.10
CA ASP A 194 -19.26 -8.48 8.05
C ASP A 194 -19.66 -9.05 6.68
N THR A 195 -18.98 -8.59 5.61
CA THR A 195 -19.30 -9.02 4.24
C THR A 195 -18.56 -10.30 3.86
N PHE A 196 -17.27 -10.41 4.16
CA PHE A 196 -16.40 -11.47 3.66
C PHE A 196 -15.88 -12.42 4.74
N GLY A 197 -15.98 -12.04 6.01
CA GLY A 197 -15.31 -12.73 7.11
C GLY A 197 -13.84 -12.33 7.28
N ALA A 198 -13.37 -12.23 8.51
CA ALA A 198 -12.03 -11.76 8.84
C ALA A 198 -10.90 -12.61 8.21
N ASP A 199 -11.12 -13.93 8.09
CA ASP A 199 -10.12 -14.85 7.52
C ASP A 199 -9.85 -14.64 6.03
N GLN A 200 -10.78 -14.02 5.29
CA GLN A 200 -10.63 -13.73 3.86
C GLN A 200 -9.93 -12.41 3.60
N ILE A 201 -9.80 -11.57 4.62
CA ILE A 201 -9.30 -10.20 4.46
C ILE A 201 -7.79 -10.17 4.54
N PHE A 202 -7.19 -9.55 3.53
CA PHE A 202 -5.82 -9.10 3.51
C PHE A 202 -5.80 -7.58 3.77
N ALA A 203 -5.46 -7.18 4.99
CA ALA A 203 -5.48 -5.76 5.35
C ALA A 203 -4.21 -5.06 4.88
N PHE A 204 -4.38 -4.03 4.05
CA PHE A 204 -3.31 -3.14 3.61
C PHE A 204 -3.41 -1.80 4.34
N MET A 205 -2.27 -1.30 4.81
CA MET A 205 -2.12 0.05 5.35
C MET A 205 -0.91 0.73 4.73
N SER A 206 -1.03 2.03 4.45
CA SER A 206 0.11 2.88 4.03
C SER A 206 0.28 4.09 4.94
N SER A 207 1.52 4.58 5.08
CA SER A 207 1.86 5.72 5.95
C SER A 207 2.56 6.87 5.19
N PRO A 208 1.94 7.47 4.17
CA PRO A 208 2.60 8.45 3.31
C PRO A 208 2.95 9.78 4.01
N CYS A 209 2.25 10.14 5.09
CA CYS A 209 2.46 11.42 5.79
C CYS A 209 3.41 11.33 6.98
N GLU A 210 4.07 10.20 7.20
CA GLU A 210 4.85 9.91 8.40
C GLU A 210 6.34 9.70 8.12
N SER A 211 6.78 9.89 6.87
CA SER A 211 8.19 9.76 6.50
C SER A 211 9.07 10.82 7.16
N ASN A 212 10.36 10.53 7.28
CA ASN A 212 11.34 11.46 7.83
C ASN A 212 11.51 12.75 6.99
N GLN A 213 10.98 12.74 5.77
CA GLN A 213 10.89 13.93 4.91
C GLN A 213 9.71 14.84 5.31
N VAL A 214 8.72 14.34 6.05
CA VAL A 214 7.50 15.07 6.44
C VAL A 214 7.49 15.42 7.91
N ILE A 215 7.84 14.47 8.80
CA ILE A 215 7.88 14.67 10.25
C ILE A 215 9.20 14.14 10.84
N SER A 216 9.62 14.73 11.95
CA SER A 216 10.79 14.24 12.68
C SER A 216 10.50 12.90 13.40
N PRO A 217 11.52 12.10 13.73
CA PRO A 217 11.36 10.89 14.53
C PRO A 217 10.65 11.13 15.87
N ARG A 218 10.93 12.25 16.54
CA ARG A 218 10.25 12.64 17.79
C ARG A 218 8.75 12.90 17.58
N GLN A 219 8.37 13.49 16.45
CA GLN A 219 6.95 13.67 16.10
C GLN A 219 6.31 12.35 15.74
N PHE A 220 7.01 11.47 15.02
CA PHE A 220 6.56 10.12 14.74
C PHE A 220 6.27 9.33 16.03
N GLU A 221 7.21 9.27 16.95
CA GLU A 221 7.05 8.59 18.25
C GLU A 221 5.89 9.15 19.08
N LYS A 222 5.69 10.47 19.03
CA LYS A 222 4.63 11.14 19.80
C LYS A 222 3.26 11.01 19.15
N PHE A 223 3.14 11.23 17.84
CA PHE A 223 1.85 11.41 17.17
C PHE A 223 1.44 10.24 16.27
N ALA A 224 2.37 9.45 15.75
CA ALA A 224 2.04 8.35 14.85
C ALA A 224 2.09 6.98 15.54
N LEU A 225 3.21 6.67 16.20
CA LEU A 225 3.47 5.35 16.77
C LEU A 225 2.38 4.85 17.75
N PRO A 226 1.83 5.66 18.69
CA PRO A 226 0.76 5.18 19.58
C PRO A 226 -0.49 4.76 18.84
N TYR A 227 -0.80 5.42 17.72
CA TYR A 227 -1.96 5.07 16.89
C TYR A 227 -1.69 3.86 16.00
N HIS A 228 -0.45 3.61 15.58
CA HIS A 228 -0.06 2.33 14.99
C HIS A 228 -0.27 1.17 15.96
N VAL A 229 0.17 1.34 17.22
CA VAL A 229 -0.04 0.32 18.27
C VAL A 229 -1.52 -0.01 18.45
N GLU A 230 -2.36 1.02 18.60
CA GLU A 230 -3.80 0.83 18.80
C GLU A 230 -4.48 0.25 17.53
N TYR A 231 -4.08 0.70 16.33
CA TYR A 231 -4.56 0.16 15.07
C TYR A 231 -4.33 -1.35 14.99
N HIS A 232 -3.12 -1.81 15.23
CA HIS A 232 -2.79 -3.23 15.14
C HIS A 232 -3.43 -4.07 16.25
N LYS A 233 -3.61 -3.50 17.44
CA LYS A 233 -4.37 -4.14 18.50
C LYS A 233 -5.82 -4.37 18.10
N ARG A 234 -6.50 -3.37 17.56
CA ARG A 234 -7.87 -3.48 17.05
C ARG A 234 -7.94 -4.44 15.86
N LEU A 235 -7.00 -4.38 14.92
CA LEU A 235 -6.93 -5.29 13.78
C LEU A 235 -6.90 -6.76 14.24
N LYS A 236 -6.03 -7.09 15.20
CA LYS A 236 -5.93 -8.42 15.78
C LYS A 236 -7.22 -8.84 16.50
N SER A 237 -7.88 -7.93 17.22
CA SER A 237 -9.13 -8.23 17.94
C SER A 237 -10.30 -8.56 16.99
N LEU A 238 -10.27 -8.10 15.74
CA LEU A 238 -11.22 -8.46 14.69
C LEU A 238 -10.88 -9.82 14.02
N GLY A 239 -9.77 -10.46 14.40
CA GLY A 239 -9.35 -11.74 13.84
C GLY A 239 -8.63 -11.65 12.49
N ILE A 240 -8.19 -10.48 12.08
CA ILE A 240 -7.40 -10.29 10.85
C ILE A 240 -6.02 -10.93 11.04
N LYS A 241 -5.65 -11.85 10.15
CA LYS A 241 -4.41 -12.64 10.24
C LYS A 241 -3.37 -12.24 9.20
N ARG A 242 -3.78 -11.62 8.09
CA ARG A 242 -2.89 -11.24 6.98
C ARG A 242 -2.83 -9.73 6.89
N PHE A 243 -1.63 -9.22 6.94
CA PHE A 243 -1.38 -7.78 6.96
C PHE A 243 -0.23 -7.40 6.02
N TRP A 244 -0.40 -6.26 5.36
CA TRP A 244 0.61 -5.63 4.52
C TRP A 244 0.73 -4.15 4.89
N PHE A 245 1.91 -3.76 5.32
CA PHE A 245 2.20 -2.38 5.65
C PHE A 245 3.16 -1.78 4.63
N HIS A 246 2.69 -0.75 3.91
CA HIS A 246 3.54 0.08 3.05
C HIS A 246 4.11 1.25 3.87
N ILE A 247 5.36 1.11 4.26
CA ILE A 247 6.16 2.07 5.02
C ILE A 247 6.75 3.04 4.01
N CYS A 248 5.97 4.07 3.64
CA CYS A 248 6.18 4.93 2.48
C CYS A 248 7.29 5.96 2.71
N GLY A 249 8.14 6.18 1.70
CA GLY A 249 9.20 7.18 1.70
C GLY A 249 10.39 6.85 2.63
N ASP A 250 11.17 7.86 2.97
CA ASP A 250 12.28 7.71 3.92
C ASP A 250 11.77 7.48 5.34
N GLN A 251 11.98 6.29 5.85
CA GLN A 251 11.59 5.88 7.20
C GLN A 251 12.78 5.37 8.03
N ASN A 252 14.00 5.59 7.55
CA ASN A 252 15.21 5.03 8.17
C ASN A 252 15.30 5.32 9.66
N LEU A 253 14.94 6.54 10.09
CA LEU A 253 15.00 6.94 11.52
C LEU A 253 13.81 6.41 12.33
N ASN A 254 12.75 5.93 11.69
CA ASN A 254 11.57 5.40 12.36
C ASN A 254 11.60 3.86 12.50
N LEU A 255 12.49 3.15 11.75
CA LEU A 255 12.57 1.69 11.79
C LEU A 255 12.79 1.12 13.21
N PRO A 256 13.69 1.67 14.05
CA PRO A 256 13.87 1.16 15.42
C PRO A 256 12.60 1.24 16.27
N ALA A 257 11.85 2.34 16.16
CA ALA A 257 10.61 2.54 16.91
C ALA A 257 9.50 1.60 16.46
N LEU A 258 9.36 1.41 15.12
CA LEU A 258 8.41 0.46 14.54
C LEU A 258 8.73 -0.98 14.95
N ALA A 259 9.99 -1.40 14.86
CA ALA A 259 10.43 -2.74 15.24
C ALA A 259 10.23 -3.02 16.73
N GLY A 260 10.54 -2.03 17.58
CA GLY A 260 10.41 -2.13 19.05
C GLY A 260 8.95 -2.27 19.53
N ALA A 261 7.99 -1.85 18.71
CA ALA A 261 6.59 -1.85 19.12
C ALA A 261 5.86 -3.18 18.92
N SER A 262 6.42 -4.15 18.19
CA SER A 262 5.86 -5.52 17.94
C SER A 262 4.39 -5.51 17.52
N LEU A 263 4.06 -4.78 16.47
CA LEU A 263 2.70 -4.34 16.20
C LEU A 263 1.79 -5.40 15.55
N TRP A 264 2.25 -6.06 14.52
CA TRP A 264 1.44 -6.87 13.60
C TRP A 264 1.61 -8.39 13.78
N PRO A 265 0.74 -9.22 13.18
CA PRO A 265 0.95 -10.66 13.13
C PRO A 265 2.15 -11.01 12.23
N HIS A 266 2.93 -12.04 12.60
CA HIS A 266 4.04 -12.53 11.80
C HIS A 266 3.66 -13.84 11.06
N PRO A 267 4.11 -14.02 9.81
CA PRO A 267 4.75 -13.01 8.97
C PRO A 267 3.73 -12.05 8.37
N SER A 268 4.10 -10.77 8.26
CA SER A 268 3.38 -9.76 7.48
C SER A 268 4.23 -9.33 6.27
N LEU A 269 3.60 -8.71 5.27
CA LEU A 269 4.33 -8.06 4.19
C LEU A 269 4.72 -6.64 4.64
N LEU A 270 5.99 -6.30 4.62
CA LEU A 270 6.49 -4.97 4.93
C LEU A 270 7.16 -4.38 3.69
N SER A 271 6.51 -3.42 3.05
CA SER A 271 7.03 -2.75 1.87
C SER A 271 7.64 -1.41 2.20
N PHE A 272 8.78 -1.13 1.58
CA PHE A 272 9.60 0.04 1.91
C PHE A 272 9.81 0.93 0.69
N GLY A 273 9.90 2.26 0.95
CA GLY A 273 10.40 3.22 0.00
C GLY A 273 11.81 2.88 -0.48
N HIS A 274 12.19 3.35 -1.66
CA HIS A 274 13.50 3.08 -2.24
C HIS A 274 14.67 3.69 -1.42
N GLU A 275 14.37 4.61 -0.52
CA GLU A 275 15.31 5.25 0.40
C GLU A 275 15.77 4.30 1.52
N VAL A 276 15.02 3.23 1.78
CA VAL A 276 15.34 2.26 2.82
C VAL A 276 16.13 1.10 2.23
N ASP A 277 17.28 0.80 2.84
CA ASP A 277 18.08 -0.36 2.45
C ASP A 277 17.38 -1.67 2.87
N LEU A 278 17.19 -2.60 1.93
CA LEU A 278 16.47 -3.86 2.17
C LEU A 278 17.17 -4.77 3.18
N GLU A 279 18.51 -4.75 3.24
CA GLU A 279 19.26 -5.54 4.21
C GLU A 279 19.13 -4.96 5.62
N GLU A 280 19.08 -3.61 5.75
CA GLU A 280 18.82 -2.95 7.02
C GLU A 280 17.36 -3.20 7.47
N ALA A 281 16.39 -3.08 6.56
CA ALA A 281 15.00 -3.42 6.87
C ALA A 281 14.87 -4.86 7.40
N ALA A 282 15.52 -5.83 6.76
CA ALA A 282 15.49 -7.23 7.17
C ALA A 282 16.11 -7.48 8.56
N LYS A 283 17.06 -6.63 9.01
CA LYS A 283 17.61 -6.72 10.38
C LYS A 283 16.59 -6.27 11.43
N PHE A 284 15.82 -5.22 11.13
CA PHE A 284 14.78 -4.73 12.02
C PHE A 284 13.55 -5.65 12.05
N PHE A 285 13.22 -6.30 10.92
CA PHE A 285 12.02 -7.12 10.77
C PHE A 285 12.33 -8.55 10.32
N PRO A 286 13.09 -9.32 11.13
CA PRO A 286 13.56 -10.65 10.73
C PRO A 286 12.46 -11.70 10.61
N HIS A 287 11.27 -11.44 11.15
CA HIS A 287 10.12 -12.35 11.14
C HIS A 287 9.07 -12.00 10.06
N ASP A 288 9.34 -10.99 9.25
CA ASP A 288 8.42 -10.50 8.23
C ASP A 288 9.00 -10.60 6.83
N ILE A 289 8.10 -10.68 5.85
CA ILE A 289 8.47 -10.74 4.44
C ILE A 289 8.79 -9.32 3.98
N ILE A 290 10.02 -9.10 3.57
CA ILE A 290 10.47 -7.81 3.04
C ILE A 290 9.95 -7.62 1.61
N TYR A 291 9.48 -6.42 1.30
CA TYR A 291 8.82 -6.14 0.04
C TYR A 291 9.34 -4.82 -0.56
N GLY A 292 9.70 -4.82 -1.83
CA GLY A 292 10.16 -3.60 -2.53
C GLY A 292 11.41 -3.87 -3.39
N ASN A 293 12.26 -2.88 -3.69
CA ASN A 293 12.00 -1.44 -3.61
C ASN A 293 12.74 -0.70 -4.75
N VAL A 294 12.51 -1.19 -5.99
CA VAL A 294 13.11 -0.50 -7.17
C VAL A 294 12.55 0.93 -7.25
N GLU A 295 13.43 1.91 -7.45
CA GLU A 295 13.06 3.33 -7.49
C GLU A 295 12.04 3.63 -8.59
N PRO A 296 10.83 4.14 -8.24
CA PRO A 296 9.76 4.37 -9.21
C PRO A 296 10.15 5.36 -10.31
N THR A 297 10.91 6.42 -9.96
CA THR A 297 11.39 7.42 -10.92
C THR A 297 12.28 6.79 -11.98
N VAL A 298 13.16 5.86 -11.60
CA VAL A 298 14.02 5.15 -12.54
C VAL A 298 13.21 4.16 -13.39
N ILE A 299 12.18 3.51 -12.82
CA ILE A 299 11.29 2.66 -13.62
C ILE A 299 10.61 3.46 -14.73
N GLN A 300 10.18 4.70 -14.47
CA GLN A 300 9.51 5.52 -15.47
C GLN A 300 10.49 6.20 -16.43
N MET A 301 11.57 6.79 -15.94
CA MET A 301 12.42 7.71 -16.69
C MET A 301 13.76 7.09 -17.12
N GLY A 302 14.16 6.01 -16.51
CA GLY A 302 15.44 5.34 -16.78
C GLY A 302 15.42 4.46 -18.02
N THR A 303 16.59 4.04 -18.44
CA THR A 303 16.75 3.05 -19.51
C THR A 303 16.42 1.65 -19.01
N PRO A 304 16.04 0.69 -19.88
CA PRO A 304 15.82 -0.70 -19.49
C PRO A 304 17.02 -1.33 -18.77
N GLN A 305 18.25 -0.95 -19.14
CA GLN A 305 19.46 -1.44 -18.49
C GLN A 305 19.56 -0.93 -17.04
N GLN A 306 19.27 0.36 -16.80
CA GLN A 306 19.27 0.91 -15.43
C GLN A 306 18.24 0.22 -14.55
N VAL A 307 17.03 -0.01 -15.06
CA VAL A 307 15.97 -0.73 -14.34
C VAL A 307 16.39 -2.17 -14.05
N TYR A 308 16.96 -2.87 -15.02
CA TYR A 308 17.47 -4.24 -14.86
C TYR A 308 18.55 -4.31 -13.77
N ASP A 309 19.52 -3.38 -13.77
CA ASP A 309 20.62 -3.36 -12.81
C ASP A 309 20.13 -3.05 -11.39
N LEU A 310 19.22 -2.08 -11.21
CA LEU A 310 18.61 -1.79 -9.91
C LEU A 310 17.77 -2.98 -9.42
N THR A 311 17.02 -3.61 -10.31
CA THR A 311 16.25 -4.82 -9.97
C THR A 311 17.16 -5.95 -9.51
N LYS A 312 18.29 -6.17 -10.20
CA LYS A 312 19.31 -7.15 -9.77
C LYS A 312 19.81 -6.86 -8.35
N ILE A 313 20.15 -5.61 -8.05
CA ILE A 313 20.59 -5.18 -6.72
C ILE A 313 19.51 -5.46 -5.66
N ALA A 314 18.25 -5.11 -5.94
CA ALA A 314 17.14 -5.38 -5.03
C ALA A 314 16.95 -6.89 -4.78
N ILE A 315 17.07 -7.72 -5.82
CA ILE A 315 17.02 -9.19 -5.72
C ILE A 315 18.17 -9.73 -4.84
N GLU A 316 19.41 -9.28 -5.07
CA GLU A 316 20.57 -9.73 -4.33
C GLU A 316 20.49 -9.39 -2.83
N LYS A 317 19.97 -8.21 -2.51
CA LYS A 317 19.70 -7.78 -1.12
C LYS A 317 18.50 -8.52 -0.52
N GLY A 318 17.39 -8.56 -1.24
CA GLY A 318 16.15 -9.17 -0.75
C GLY A 318 16.26 -10.67 -0.49
N LYS A 319 17.06 -11.41 -1.27
CA LYS A 319 17.34 -12.85 -1.03
C LYS A 319 17.98 -13.13 0.33
N LYS A 320 18.58 -12.14 0.98
CA LYS A 320 19.19 -12.26 2.31
C LYS A 320 18.18 -12.11 3.44
N ALA A 321 16.95 -11.66 3.14
CA ALA A 321 15.89 -11.52 4.15
C ALA A 321 15.50 -12.89 4.72
N PRO A 322 15.53 -13.08 6.06
CA PRO A 322 15.34 -14.40 6.68
C PRO A 322 13.96 -15.00 6.39
N SER A 323 12.92 -14.18 6.36
CA SER A 323 11.53 -14.61 6.17
C SER A 323 11.04 -14.47 4.73
N GLY A 324 11.93 -14.12 3.80
CA GLY A 324 11.64 -14.03 2.38
C GLY A 324 11.46 -12.62 1.85
N PHE A 325 11.29 -12.55 0.54
CA PHE A 325 11.30 -11.30 -0.20
C PHE A 325 10.29 -11.32 -1.36
N VAL A 326 9.60 -10.20 -1.57
CA VAL A 326 8.77 -9.92 -2.74
C VAL A 326 9.33 -8.70 -3.45
N LEU A 327 9.61 -8.83 -4.74
CA LEU A 327 10.12 -7.73 -5.55
C LEU A 327 8.99 -6.79 -5.97
N SER A 328 9.20 -5.49 -5.78
CA SER A 328 8.29 -4.43 -6.20
C SER A 328 9.02 -3.14 -6.55
N ALA A 329 8.28 -2.16 -7.04
CA ALA A 329 8.68 -0.76 -6.94
C ALA A 329 8.68 -0.31 -5.47
N GLY A 330 9.48 0.70 -5.13
CA GLY A 330 9.57 1.27 -3.78
C GLY A 330 8.34 2.09 -3.34
N CYS A 331 7.40 2.30 -4.22
CA CYS A 331 6.09 2.92 -4.02
C CYS A 331 5.19 2.57 -5.20
N GLU A 332 4.11 3.33 -5.42
CA GLU A 332 3.25 3.16 -6.60
C GLU A 332 4.07 3.18 -7.90
N LEU A 333 3.81 2.18 -8.74
CA LEU A 333 4.35 2.13 -10.11
C LEU A 333 3.78 3.29 -10.93
N PRO A 334 4.61 4.19 -11.45
CA PRO A 334 4.11 5.36 -12.16
C PRO A 334 3.32 4.99 -13.43
N PRO A 335 2.21 5.69 -13.71
CA PRO A 335 1.31 5.35 -14.83
C PRO A 335 1.96 5.37 -16.21
N LEU A 336 3.01 6.18 -16.40
CA LEU A 336 3.71 6.34 -17.66
C LEU A 336 4.99 5.50 -17.76
N SER A 337 5.18 4.51 -16.89
CA SER A 337 6.34 3.61 -16.97
C SER A 337 6.36 2.87 -18.32
N PRO A 338 7.50 2.91 -19.06
CA PRO A 338 7.59 2.22 -20.33
C PRO A 338 7.42 0.70 -20.19
N PRO A 339 6.62 0.04 -21.03
CA PRO A 339 6.45 -1.43 -20.99
C PRO A 339 7.78 -2.21 -21.01
N VAL A 340 8.78 -1.71 -21.74
CA VAL A 340 10.09 -2.35 -21.80
C VAL A 340 10.84 -2.31 -20.45
N ASN A 341 10.58 -1.33 -19.61
CA ASN A 341 11.16 -1.23 -18.27
C ASN A 341 10.54 -2.27 -17.32
N LEU A 342 9.23 -2.55 -17.46
CA LEU A 342 8.56 -3.64 -16.73
C LEU A 342 9.06 -5.02 -17.21
N PHE A 343 9.30 -5.16 -18.51
CA PHE A 343 9.94 -6.35 -19.05
C PHE A 343 11.38 -6.53 -18.51
N ALA A 344 12.14 -5.44 -18.32
CA ALA A 344 13.47 -5.50 -17.72
C ALA A 344 13.45 -6.01 -16.27
N ILE A 345 12.41 -5.63 -15.49
CA ILE A 345 12.19 -6.18 -14.14
C ILE A 345 11.94 -7.69 -14.21
N ALA A 346 10.98 -8.13 -15.04
CA ALA A 346 10.67 -9.55 -15.20
C ALA A 346 11.90 -10.35 -15.67
N LYS A 347 12.70 -9.76 -16.59
CA LYS A 347 13.95 -10.36 -17.07
C LYS A 347 14.98 -10.51 -15.94
N ALA A 348 15.16 -9.51 -15.10
CA ALA A 348 16.10 -9.60 -13.98
C ALA A 348 15.67 -10.68 -12.98
N VAL A 349 14.37 -10.84 -12.71
CA VAL A 349 13.87 -11.95 -11.88
C VAL A 349 14.11 -13.29 -12.56
N ASN A 350 13.91 -13.41 -13.87
CA ASN A 350 14.24 -14.63 -14.59
C ASN A 350 15.72 -15.01 -14.47
N ASP A 351 16.62 -14.03 -14.48
CA ASP A 351 18.06 -14.27 -14.47
C ASP A 351 18.62 -14.51 -13.05
N PHE A 352 18.09 -13.81 -12.04
CA PHE A 352 18.65 -13.78 -10.68
C PHE A 352 17.69 -14.20 -9.57
N GLY A 353 16.38 -14.23 -9.84
CA GLY A 353 15.33 -14.40 -8.82
C GLY A 353 15.09 -15.83 -8.36
N TRP A 354 15.66 -16.85 -9.00
CA TRP A 354 15.42 -18.25 -8.68
C TRP A 354 16.16 -18.67 -7.40
N TYR A 355 15.49 -19.48 -6.60
CA TYR A 355 16.10 -20.20 -5.49
C TYR A 355 16.53 -21.59 -5.96
N GLU A 356 17.66 -22.06 -5.43
CA GLU A 356 18.20 -23.40 -5.70
C GLU A 356 17.41 -24.48 -4.94
#